data_e36f351957710dd11c9ec19e6ff48e6b
#
_entry.id   e36f351957710dd11c9ec19e6ff48e6b
#
_cell.length_a   1.000
_cell.length_b   1.000
_cell.length_c   1.000
_cell.angle_alpha   90.00
_cell.angle_beta   90.00
_cell.angle_gamma   90.00
#
_symmetry.space_group_name_H-M   'P 1'
#
loop_
_entity.id
_entity.type
_entity.pdbx_description
1 polymer ?
#
loop_
_entity_poly.entity_id
_entity_poly.type
_entity_poly.pdbx_seq_one_letter_code
_entity_poly.pdbx_strand_id
1 'polypeptide(L)'
;LISSSMGHGKYIDPICQKEILRRSAPQDDTVCPCHSERSEESLFTVQAGEKLELEYVVLPGESKDIDVFVDLAGPGAELTLKALYICNSDEKVNFRILVHHRAPGCRSTQLVKGIAGGSSQVSFNGTIVVAPDAQKTEAFQENHNILLTEQAKVETRPQLEIYADDVKCSHGATIGRLNEDELFYMRSRGIPLNEAQALQILSFLSPVIPEGRQEEIMNLLSKNL
;
A
#
# COMPACT_ATOMS: atom_id res chain seq x y z
N LEU A 1 17.36 -36.47 15.13
CA LEU A 1 16.04 -35.82 15.11
C LEU A 1 16.26 -34.33 15.34
N ILE A 2 16.43 -33.58 14.26
CA ILE A 2 16.60 -32.13 14.27
C ILE A 2 15.34 -31.56 13.63
N SER A 3 14.52 -30.88 14.42
CA SER A 3 13.35 -30.15 13.95
C SER A 3 13.76 -28.72 13.66
N SER A 4 13.78 -28.37 12.39
CA SER A 4 13.94 -26.99 11.92
C SER A 4 12.59 -26.26 12.04
N SER A 5 12.48 -25.27 12.92
CA SER A 5 11.33 -24.37 12.95
C SER A 5 11.52 -23.27 11.90
N MET A 6 10.79 -23.37 10.81
CA MET A 6 10.59 -22.24 9.89
C MET A 6 9.70 -21.20 10.55
N GLY A 7 10.17 -19.96 10.62
CA GLY A 7 9.37 -18.82 11.06
C GLY A 7 8.22 -18.58 10.06
N HIS A 8 7.00 -18.78 10.51
CA HIS A 8 5.80 -18.48 9.75
C HIS A 8 5.53 -16.98 9.90
N GLY A 9 5.70 -16.21 8.82
CA GLY A 9 5.07 -14.91 8.69
C GLY A 9 3.56 -15.09 8.82
N LYS A 10 2.92 -14.36 9.70
CA LYS A 10 1.46 -14.37 9.79
C LYS A 10 0.91 -13.53 8.65
N TYR A 11 0.42 -14.19 7.61
CA TYR A 11 -0.49 -13.57 6.66
C TYR A 11 -1.82 -13.34 7.37
N ILE A 12 -2.23 -12.10 7.51
CA ILE A 12 -3.52 -11.74 8.10
C ILE A 12 -4.41 -11.25 6.96
N ASP A 13 -5.39 -12.07 6.60
CA ASP A 13 -6.44 -11.72 5.65
C ASP A 13 -7.29 -10.57 6.26
N PRO A 14 -7.48 -9.44 5.58
CA PRO A 14 -8.27 -8.30 6.05
C PRO A 14 -9.73 -8.65 6.44
N ILE A 15 -10.26 -9.73 5.89
CA ILE A 15 -11.64 -10.19 6.16
C ILE A 15 -11.79 -10.79 7.57
N CYS A 16 -10.70 -11.27 8.20
CA CYS A 16 -10.76 -11.98 9.49
C CYS A 16 -10.67 -11.10 10.74
N GLN A 17 -10.42 -9.78 10.60
CA GLN A 17 -10.16 -8.90 11.76
C GLN A 17 -11.41 -8.46 12.55
N LYS A 18 -12.62 -8.69 12.07
CA LYS A 18 -13.86 -8.32 12.83
C LYS A 18 -14.02 -9.03 14.18
N GLU A 19 -13.30 -10.10 14.46
CA GLU A 19 -13.42 -10.87 15.72
C GLU A 19 -12.38 -10.54 16.79
N ILE A 20 -11.22 -10.01 16.44
CA ILE A 20 -10.12 -9.81 17.40
C ILE A 20 -10.27 -8.50 18.18
N LEU A 21 -10.90 -7.48 17.61
CA LEU A 21 -11.09 -6.16 18.24
C LEU A 21 -12.17 -6.11 19.33
N ARG A 22 -12.99 -7.17 19.50
CA ARG A 22 -14.04 -7.21 20.55
C ARG A 22 -13.55 -7.57 21.96
N ARG A 23 -12.26 -7.83 22.18
CA ARG A 23 -11.76 -8.33 23.47
C ARG A 23 -10.95 -7.36 24.30
N SER A 24 -10.71 -6.11 23.88
CA SER A 24 -9.84 -5.20 24.65
C SER A 24 -10.25 -3.72 24.66
N ALA A 25 -11.51 -3.38 24.47
CA ALA A 25 -11.99 -2.01 24.67
C ALA A 25 -12.91 -1.94 25.88
N PRO A 26 -12.74 -0.96 26.81
CA PRO A 26 -13.75 -0.68 27.83
C PRO A 26 -14.99 -0.10 27.15
N GLN A 27 -16.16 -0.57 27.58
CA GLN A 27 -17.45 -0.08 27.17
C GLN A 27 -17.61 1.38 27.59
N ASP A 28 -17.70 2.28 26.62
CA ASP A 28 -18.29 3.60 26.79
C ASP A 28 -19.29 3.82 25.64
N ASP A 29 -20.56 3.86 26.05
CA ASP A 29 -21.71 3.89 25.15
C ASP A 29 -22.03 5.33 24.73
N THR A 30 -21.29 5.87 23.75
CA THR A 30 -21.74 7.04 22.98
C THR A 30 -21.24 6.96 21.54
N VAL A 31 -21.84 6.06 20.77
CA VAL A 31 -21.57 5.98 19.34
C VAL A 31 -22.57 6.84 18.57
N CYS A 32 -22.08 7.89 17.97
CA CYS A 32 -22.82 8.68 16.99
C CYS A 32 -23.03 7.84 15.70
N PRO A 33 -24.26 7.71 15.17
CA PRO A 33 -24.54 6.82 14.04
C PRO A 33 -24.31 7.50 12.69
N CYS A 34 -23.04 7.70 12.32
CA CYS A 34 -22.68 8.20 10.97
C CYS A 34 -21.32 7.70 10.49
N HIS A 35 -21.02 6.41 10.65
CA HIS A 35 -19.88 5.80 9.97
C HIS A 35 -20.36 5.09 8.71
N SER A 36 -20.00 5.68 7.56
CA SER A 36 -20.17 5.04 6.25
C SER A 36 -19.37 3.72 6.21
N GLU A 37 -19.95 2.68 5.65
CA GLU A 37 -19.39 1.32 5.52
C GLU A 37 -18.12 1.22 4.63
N ARG A 38 -17.36 2.31 4.45
CA ARG A 38 -16.25 2.43 3.49
C ARG A 38 -14.86 2.52 4.10
N SER A 39 -14.71 2.59 5.41
CA SER A 39 -13.39 2.75 6.04
C SER A 39 -12.85 1.43 6.59
N GLU A 40 -11.66 1.03 6.15
CA GLU A 40 -10.86 -0.04 6.75
C GLU A 40 -9.81 0.61 7.67
N GLU A 41 -10.06 0.62 8.96
CA GLU A 41 -9.10 1.12 9.96
C GLU A 41 -8.36 -0.05 10.58
N SER A 42 -7.03 -0.03 10.53
CA SER A 42 -6.17 -1.10 11.03
C SER A 42 -5.07 -0.54 11.92
N LEU A 43 -5.01 -1.01 13.17
CA LEU A 43 -3.95 -0.67 14.13
C LEU A 43 -3.11 -1.90 14.43
N PHE A 44 -1.80 -1.80 14.22
CA PHE A 44 -0.84 -2.87 14.47
C PHE A 44 0.26 -2.41 15.42
N THR A 45 0.64 -3.28 16.34
CA THR A 45 1.84 -3.10 17.18
C THR A 45 2.77 -4.27 16.94
N VAL A 46 4.00 -3.97 16.53
CA VAL A 46 5.03 -4.97 16.19
C VAL A 46 6.07 -5.00 17.29
N GLN A 47 6.27 -6.18 17.87
CA GLN A 47 7.18 -6.38 19.00
C GLN A 47 8.62 -6.67 18.54
N ALA A 48 9.53 -6.83 19.50
CA ALA A 48 10.95 -7.04 19.21
C ALA A 48 11.19 -8.24 18.28
N GLY A 49 11.87 -8.00 17.15
CA GLY A 49 12.22 -9.00 16.15
C GLY A 49 11.04 -9.59 15.37
N GLU A 50 9.82 -9.07 15.57
CA GLU A 50 8.66 -9.49 14.78
C GLU A 50 8.66 -8.84 13.39
N LYS A 51 8.06 -9.57 12.44
CA LYS A 51 7.85 -9.10 11.06
C LYS A 51 6.37 -9.06 10.76
N LEU A 52 5.91 -7.90 10.28
CA LEU A 52 4.56 -7.67 9.82
C LEU A 52 4.57 -7.45 8.30
N GLU A 53 3.77 -8.22 7.58
CA GLU A 53 3.56 -8.05 6.15
C GLU A 53 2.09 -7.69 5.91
N LEU A 54 1.87 -6.57 5.21
CA LEU A 54 0.53 -6.06 4.87
C LEU A 54 0.42 -5.90 3.36
N GLU A 55 -0.65 -6.41 2.79
CA GLU A 55 -0.96 -6.27 1.37
C GLU A 55 -2.39 -5.74 1.20
N TYR A 56 -2.53 -4.65 0.45
CA TYR A 56 -3.82 -4.03 0.13
C TYR A 56 -4.04 -4.04 -1.38
N VAL A 57 -5.22 -4.45 -1.79
CA VAL A 57 -5.63 -4.45 -3.20
C VAL A 57 -6.98 -3.75 -3.33
N VAL A 58 -7.04 -2.73 -4.17
CA VAL A 58 -8.27 -2.04 -4.55
C VAL A 58 -8.51 -2.26 -6.03
N LEU A 59 -9.63 -2.85 -6.37
CA LEU A 59 -10.01 -3.19 -7.74
C LEU A 59 -10.99 -2.17 -8.33
N PRO A 60 -11.15 -2.12 -9.66
CA PRO A 60 -12.11 -1.22 -10.30
C PRO A 60 -13.53 -1.37 -9.76
N GLY A 61 -14.21 -0.23 -9.59
CA GLY A 61 -15.55 -0.15 -9.02
C GLY A 61 -15.58 -0.05 -7.49
N GLU A 62 -14.43 -0.10 -6.81
CA GLU A 62 -14.34 0.02 -5.36
C GLU A 62 -13.87 1.42 -4.94
N SER A 63 -14.68 2.12 -4.15
CA SER A 63 -14.25 3.32 -3.43
C SER A 63 -13.94 2.94 -1.99
N LYS A 64 -12.70 3.23 -1.53
CA LYS A 64 -12.22 2.81 -0.19
C LYS A 64 -11.42 3.91 0.50
N ASP A 65 -11.63 3.99 1.81
CA ASP A 65 -10.73 4.69 2.73
C ASP A 65 -9.94 3.63 3.51
N ILE A 66 -8.62 3.65 3.37
CA ILE A 66 -7.70 2.68 3.98
C ILE A 66 -6.82 3.42 4.98
N ASP A 67 -7.07 3.18 6.26
CA ASP A 67 -6.38 3.79 7.39
C ASP A 67 -5.50 2.74 8.07
N VAL A 68 -4.19 2.91 7.97
CA VAL A 68 -3.20 1.97 8.51
C VAL A 68 -2.30 2.67 9.51
N PHE A 69 -2.32 2.20 10.76
CA PHE A 69 -1.43 2.67 11.82
C PHE A 69 -0.55 1.50 12.27
N VAL A 70 0.76 1.67 12.15
CA VAL A 70 1.73 0.66 12.58
C VAL A 70 2.69 1.26 13.61
N ASP A 71 2.77 0.64 14.78
CA ASP A 71 3.69 1.00 15.84
C ASP A 71 4.79 -0.07 15.96
N LEU A 72 6.01 0.26 15.53
CA LEU A 72 7.18 -0.59 15.67
C LEU A 72 7.77 -0.37 17.07
N ALA A 73 7.20 -1.06 18.07
CA ALA A 73 7.42 -0.83 19.49
C ALA A 73 8.65 -1.57 20.03
N GLY A 74 9.07 -2.66 19.39
CA GLY A 74 10.19 -3.48 19.85
C GLY A 74 11.44 -3.35 18.98
N PRO A 75 12.66 -3.49 19.56
CA PRO A 75 13.89 -3.43 18.80
C PRO A 75 13.94 -4.46 17.67
N GLY A 76 14.38 -4.04 16.46
CA GLY A 76 14.48 -4.92 15.30
C GLY A 76 13.14 -5.35 14.72
N ALA A 77 12.05 -4.67 15.04
CA ALA A 77 10.75 -4.90 14.42
C ALA A 77 10.77 -4.51 12.92
N GLU A 78 10.14 -5.32 12.08
CA GLU A 78 10.13 -5.11 10.64
C GLU A 78 8.70 -4.97 10.10
N LEU A 79 8.50 -4.04 9.16
CA LEU A 79 7.26 -3.85 8.40
C LEU A 79 7.55 -3.93 6.91
N THR A 80 6.77 -4.73 6.19
CA THR A 80 6.65 -4.66 4.74
C THR A 80 5.19 -4.36 4.39
N LEU A 81 4.94 -3.22 3.76
CA LEU A 81 3.60 -2.85 3.30
C LEU A 81 3.61 -2.70 1.78
N LYS A 82 2.74 -3.43 1.12
CA LYS A 82 2.49 -3.30 -0.31
C LYS A 82 1.03 -2.94 -0.53
N ALA A 83 0.80 -1.99 -1.43
CA ALA A 83 -0.56 -1.66 -1.83
C ALA A 83 -0.64 -1.45 -3.34
N LEU A 84 -1.73 -1.93 -3.92
CA LEU A 84 -2.04 -1.76 -5.31
C LEU A 84 -3.47 -1.22 -5.42
N TYR A 85 -3.68 -0.26 -6.31
CA TYR A 85 -5.02 0.14 -6.72
C TYR A 85 -5.14 0.27 -8.24
N ILE A 86 -6.31 -0.05 -8.77
CA ILE A 86 -6.69 0.13 -10.16
C ILE A 86 -8.05 0.79 -10.18
N CYS A 87 -8.11 2.03 -10.62
CA CYS A 87 -9.34 2.80 -10.79
C CYS A 87 -9.53 3.15 -12.27
N ASN A 88 -10.73 3.02 -12.80
CA ASN A 88 -11.02 3.29 -14.22
C ASN A 88 -12.34 4.03 -14.47
N SER A 89 -13.04 4.44 -13.43
CA SER A 89 -14.33 5.14 -13.50
C SER A 89 -14.31 6.41 -12.64
N ASP A 90 -15.12 6.48 -11.61
CA ASP A 90 -15.27 7.63 -10.69
C ASP A 90 -14.92 7.27 -9.24
N GLU A 91 -14.15 6.20 -9.06
CA GLU A 91 -13.76 5.72 -7.74
C GLU A 91 -13.02 6.78 -6.93
N LYS A 92 -13.22 6.72 -5.61
CA LYS A 92 -12.49 7.53 -4.63
C LYS A 92 -11.74 6.60 -3.70
N VAL A 93 -10.41 6.70 -3.72
CA VAL A 93 -9.54 5.87 -2.89
C VAL A 93 -8.63 6.76 -2.06
N ASN A 94 -8.66 6.57 -0.75
CA ASN A 94 -7.82 7.33 0.17
C ASN A 94 -6.96 6.38 0.99
N PHE A 95 -5.65 6.58 0.93
CA PHE A 95 -4.69 5.91 1.80
C PHE A 95 -4.19 6.89 2.85
N ARG A 96 -4.34 6.53 4.13
CA ARG A 96 -3.70 7.21 5.27
C ARG A 96 -2.85 6.19 6.00
N ILE A 97 -1.54 6.29 5.85
CA ILE A 97 -0.58 5.34 6.42
C ILE A 97 0.31 6.09 7.39
N LEU A 98 0.29 5.67 8.66
CA LEU A 98 1.19 6.18 9.69
C LEU A 98 2.03 5.03 10.24
N VAL A 99 3.35 5.15 10.10
CA VAL A 99 4.30 4.20 10.69
C VAL A 99 5.16 4.90 11.72
N HIS A 100 5.09 4.45 12.96
CA HIS A 100 5.85 4.99 14.06
C HIS A 100 6.96 4.02 14.48
N HIS A 101 8.20 4.44 14.34
CA HIS A 101 9.39 3.74 14.82
C HIS A 101 9.72 4.24 16.22
N ARG A 102 9.46 3.42 17.25
CA ARG A 102 9.73 3.77 18.66
C ARG A 102 11.00 3.15 19.20
N ALA A 103 11.44 2.05 18.62
CA ALA A 103 12.58 1.27 19.12
C ALA A 103 13.74 1.28 18.12
N PRO A 104 14.98 1.03 18.59
CA PRO A 104 16.14 1.04 17.70
C PRO A 104 16.18 -0.17 16.76
N GLY A 105 16.85 0.02 15.61
CA GLY A 105 17.11 -1.03 14.63
C GLY A 105 15.85 -1.52 13.89
N CYS A 106 14.76 -0.79 13.95
CA CYS A 106 13.53 -1.14 13.21
C CYS A 106 13.67 -0.86 11.73
N ARG A 107 12.95 -1.64 10.92
CA ARG A 107 12.91 -1.46 9.47
C ARG A 107 11.48 -1.36 8.97
N SER A 108 11.20 -0.41 8.08
CA SER A 108 9.94 -0.37 7.33
C SER A 108 10.18 -0.14 5.85
N THR A 109 9.47 -0.91 5.01
CA THR A 109 9.44 -0.74 3.57
C THR A 109 7.99 -0.66 3.13
N GLN A 110 7.63 0.48 2.52
CA GLN A 110 6.27 0.73 2.04
C GLN A 110 6.33 0.98 0.53
N LEU A 111 5.58 0.22 -0.24
CA LEU A 111 5.49 0.38 -1.68
C LEU A 111 4.02 0.42 -2.10
N VAL A 112 3.57 1.59 -2.56
CA VAL A 112 2.22 1.78 -3.09
C VAL A 112 2.31 2.10 -4.56
N LYS A 113 1.64 1.32 -5.39
CA LYS A 113 1.57 1.55 -6.83
C LYS A 113 0.13 1.52 -7.31
N GLY A 114 -0.22 2.43 -8.21
CA GLY A 114 -1.57 2.44 -8.70
C GLY A 114 -1.79 3.10 -10.04
N ILE A 115 -2.95 2.78 -10.58
CA ILE A 115 -3.44 3.26 -11.87
C ILE A 115 -4.73 4.02 -11.63
N ALA A 116 -4.79 5.24 -12.14
CA ALA A 116 -5.98 6.09 -12.09
C ALA A 116 -6.45 6.43 -13.51
N GLY A 117 -7.64 5.96 -13.85
CA GLY A 117 -8.34 6.23 -15.11
C GLY A 117 -9.72 6.85 -14.86
N GLY A 118 -10.50 7.04 -15.92
CA GLY A 118 -11.81 7.68 -15.83
C GLY A 118 -11.73 9.07 -15.21
N SER A 119 -12.57 9.33 -14.23
CA SER A 119 -12.59 10.54 -13.39
C SER A 119 -12.25 10.23 -11.93
N SER A 120 -11.55 9.14 -11.68
CA SER A 120 -11.18 8.67 -10.35
C SER A 120 -10.33 9.69 -9.58
N GLN A 121 -10.45 9.64 -8.27
CA GLN A 121 -9.71 10.52 -7.35
C GLN A 121 -9.00 9.65 -6.31
N VAL A 122 -7.69 9.74 -6.28
CA VAL A 122 -6.87 8.98 -5.34
C VAL A 122 -6.04 9.93 -4.49
N SER A 123 -6.04 9.73 -3.19
CA SER A 123 -5.16 10.45 -2.28
C SER A 123 -4.29 9.47 -1.49
N PHE A 124 -3.02 9.82 -1.36
CA PHE A 124 -2.05 9.11 -0.54
C PHE A 124 -1.43 10.07 0.47
N ASN A 125 -1.66 9.80 1.75
CA ASN A 125 -1.03 10.50 2.87
C ASN A 125 -0.22 9.49 3.68
N GLY A 126 1.08 9.50 3.52
CA GLY A 126 1.98 8.55 4.18
C GLY A 126 2.93 9.28 5.12
N THR A 127 2.85 9.00 6.42
CA THR A 127 3.73 9.59 7.43
C THR A 127 4.59 8.53 8.08
N ILE A 128 5.89 8.77 8.15
CA ILE A 128 6.83 7.98 8.95
C ILE A 128 7.33 8.88 10.08
N VAL A 129 7.17 8.41 11.31
CA VAL A 129 7.69 9.07 12.52
C VAL A 129 8.79 8.22 13.12
N VAL A 130 9.96 8.80 13.34
CA VAL A 130 11.10 8.13 13.99
C VAL A 130 11.39 8.83 15.32
N ALA A 131 11.16 8.14 16.43
CA ALA A 131 11.38 8.66 17.77
C ALA A 131 12.88 8.92 18.06
N PRO A 132 13.22 9.78 19.02
CA PRO A 132 14.62 10.12 19.34
C PRO A 132 15.51 8.91 19.67
N ASP A 133 14.93 7.91 20.37
CA ASP A 133 15.64 6.69 20.76
C ASP A 133 15.65 5.59 19.68
N ALA A 134 14.96 5.78 18.56
CA ALA A 134 14.86 4.83 17.46
C ALA A 134 16.08 4.91 16.53
N GLN A 135 17.28 4.85 17.10
CA GLN A 135 18.53 4.86 16.33
C GLN A 135 18.67 3.60 15.44
N LYS A 136 19.44 3.69 14.34
CA LYS A 136 19.63 2.60 13.36
C LYS A 136 18.35 2.20 12.62
N THR A 137 17.34 3.05 12.64
CA THR A 137 16.13 2.84 11.84
C THR A 137 16.42 2.93 10.34
N GLU A 138 15.85 2.00 9.58
CA GLU A 138 15.79 2.05 8.11
C GLU A 138 14.31 2.14 7.68
N ALA A 139 13.92 3.28 7.09
CA ALA A 139 12.52 3.52 6.72
C ALA A 139 12.41 4.05 5.29
N PHE A 140 11.72 3.29 4.44
CA PHE A 140 11.57 3.60 3.02
C PHE A 140 10.08 3.62 2.65
N GLN A 141 9.65 4.71 1.99
CA GLN A 141 8.28 4.86 1.50
C GLN A 141 8.29 5.29 0.04
N GLU A 142 7.65 4.51 -0.81
CA GLU A 142 7.51 4.80 -2.23
C GLU A 142 6.05 4.77 -2.66
N ASN A 143 5.62 5.79 -3.40
CA ASN A 143 4.30 5.88 -3.99
C ASN A 143 4.41 6.26 -5.47
N HIS A 144 4.08 5.32 -6.35
CA HIS A 144 4.17 5.49 -7.80
C HIS A 144 2.80 5.35 -8.45
N ASN A 145 2.45 6.29 -9.30
CA ASN A 145 1.12 6.40 -9.88
C ASN A 145 1.18 6.65 -11.37
N ILE A 146 0.27 6.02 -12.13
CA ILE A 146 0.07 6.28 -13.56
C ILE A 146 -1.34 6.81 -13.78
N LEU A 147 -1.45 7.93 -14.48
CA LEU A 147 -2.70 8.50 -14.96
C LEU A 147 -2.98 8.00 -16.38
N LEU A 148 -4.15 7.38 -16.58
CA LEU A 148 -4.61 6.94 -17.91
C LEU A 148 -5.44 8.00 -18.62
N THR A 149 -6.08 8.89 -17.88
CA THR A 149 -6.96 9.94 -18.42
C THR A 149 -6.58 11.31 -17.88
N GLU A 150 -7.08 12.38 -18.50
CA GLU A 150 -6.87 13.76 -18.05
C GLU A 150 -7.78 14.13 -16.87
N GLN A 151 -8.90 13.44 -16.70
CA GLN A 151 -9.88 13.71 -15.65
C GLN A 151 -9.52 13.03 -14.34
N ALA A 152 -8.72 11.97 -14.38
CA ALA A 152 -8.23 11.28 -13.18
C ALA A 152 -7.30 12.19 -12.38
N LYS A 153 -7.42 12.13 -11.06
CA LYS A 153 -6.62 12.94 -10.13
C LYS A 153 -5.95 12.05 -9.11
N VAL A 154 -4.64 12.25 -8.94
CA VAL A 154 -3.86 11.63 -7.87
C VAL A 154 -3.19 12.73 -7.07
N GLU A 155 -3.34 12.70 -5.77
CA GLU A 155 -2.65 13.55 -4.82
C GLU A 155 -1.79 12.69 -3.89
N THR A 156 -0.49 13.00 -3.77
CA THR A 156 0.42 12.25 -2.92
C THR A 156 1.15 13.20 -1.98
N ARG A 157 1.11 12.86 -0.67
CA ARG A 157 1.70 13.65 0.42
C ARG A 157 2.53 12.73 1.34
N PRO A 158 3.72 12.29 0.91
CA PRO A 158 4.63 11.60 1.80
C PRO A 158 5.26 12.57 2.80
N GLN A 159 5.39 12.14 4.06
CA GLN A 159 5.96 12.96 5.15
C GLN A 159 6.93 12.12 6.00
N LEU A 160 8.07 12.73 6.37
CA LEU A 160 9.04 12.16 7.28
C LEU A 160 9.21 13.10 8.49
N GLU A 161 9.02 12.55 9.69
CA GLU A 161 9.25 13.22 10.97
C GLU A 161 10.36 12.47 11.71
N ILE A 162 11.60 12.94 11.60
CA ILE A 162 12.77 12.23 12.07
C ILE A 162 13.37 12.97 13.24
N TYR A 163 13.38 12.32 14.42
CA TYR A 163 13.92 12.86 15.67
C TYR A 163 15.16 12.11 16.14
N ALA A 164 15.68 11.14 15.37
CA ALA A 164 16.91 10.40 15.64
C ALA A 164 18.00 10.77 14.61
N ASP A 165 19.28 10.69 15.01
CA ASP A 165 20.40 11.16 14.18
C ASP A 165 20.99 10.07 13.28
N ASP A 166 21.09 8.82 13.76
CA ASP A 166 21.71 7.71 13.04
C ASP A 166 20.65 6.80 12.42
N VAL A 167 20.10 7.27 11.29
CA VAL A 167 19.02 6.58 10.57
C VAL A 167 19.19 6.68 9.05
N LYS A 168 18.50 5.79 8.32
CA LYS A 168 18.38 5.82 6.87
C LYS A 168 16.91 5.89 6.51
N CYS A 169 16.43 7.08 6.21
CA CYS A 169 15.03 7.32 5.88
C CYS A 169 14.93 8.02 4.53
N SER A 170 14.02 7.54 3.69
CA SER A 170 13.69 8.19 2.43
C SER A 170 12.23 8.00 2.06
N HIS A 171 11.72 8.95 1.27
CA HIS A 171 10.46 8.78 0.57
C HIS A 171 10.60 9.16 -0.90
N GLY A 172 9.77 8.56 -1.75
CA GLY A 172 9.65 8.87 -3.16
C GLY A 172 8.18 8.88 -3.58
N ALA A 173 7.82 9.86 -4.43
CA ALA A 173 6.50 9.89 -5.04
C ALA A 173 6.62 10.27 -6.50
N THR A 174 5.88 9.57 -7.37
CA THR A 174 5.81 9.88 -8.79
C THR A 174 4.37 9.81 -9.28
N ILE A 175 4.05 10.71 -10.19
CA ILE A 175 2.81 10.69 -10.96
C ILE A 175 3.23 10.81 -12.42
N GLY A 176 2.94 9.79 -13.22
CA GLY A 176 3.35 9.73 -14.62
C GLY A 176 2.21 9.26 -15.53
N ARG A 177 2.55 9.00 -16.78
CA ARG A 177 1.69 8.40 -17.80
C ARG A 177 2.39 7.18 -18.40
N LEU A 178 1.66 6.38 -19.18
CA LEU A 178 2.26 5.29 -19.96
C LEU A 178 3.32 5.84 -20.92
N ASN A 179 4.34 5.05 -21.17
CA ASN A 179 5.44 5.43 -22.06
C ASN A 179 5.00 5.26 -23.52
N GLU A 180 4.84 6.36 -24.23
CA GLU A 180 4.38 6.41 -25.61
C GLU A 180 5.38 5.73 -26.59
N ASP A 181 6.68 5.84 -26.34
CA ASP A 181 7.71 5.22 -27.20
C ASP A 181 7.67 3.69 -27.05
N GLU A 182 7.48 3.18 -25.86
CA GLU A 182 7.31 1.75 -25.63
C GLU A 182 6.01 1.23 -26.24
N LEU A 183 4.91 1.98 -26.12
CA LEU A 183 3.64 1.66 -26.77
C LEU A 183 3.79 1.64 -28.29
N PHE A 184 4.46 2.64 -28.85
CA PHE A 184 4.74 2.69 -30.29
C PHE A 184 5.58 1.48 -30.74
N TYR A 185 6.62 1.13 -30.00
CA TYR A 185 7.46 -0.03 -30.30
C TYR A 185 6.66 -1.34 -30.28
N MET A 186 5.86 -1.59 -29.24
CA MET A 186 5.02 -2.80 -29.17
C MET A 186 4.00 -2.88 -30.30
N ARG A 187 3.35 -1.75 -30.62
CA ARG A 187 2.41 -1.66 -31.75
C ARG A 187 3.07 -1.92 -33.12
N SER A 188 4.29 -1.44 -33.32
CA SER A 188 5.06 -1.68 -34.53
C SER A 188 5.42 -3.16 -34.73
N ARG A 189 5.35 -3.97 -33.67
CA ARG A 189 5.50 -5.44 -33.69
C ARG A 189 4.19 -6.19 -33.81
N GLY A 190 3.07 -5.48 -33.99
CA GLY A 190 1.76 -6.06 -34.21
C GLY A 190 0.95 -6.31 -32.95
N ILE A 191 1.40 -5.83 -31.76
CA ILE A 191 0.63 -5.92 -30.52
C ILE A 191 -0.48 -4.85 -30.56
N PRO A 192 -1.76 -5.21 -30.38
CA PRO A 192 -2.86 -4.24 -30.27
C PRO A 192 -2.63 -3.23 -29.15
N LEU A 193 -3.17 -2.00 -29.30
CA LEU A 193 -2.93 -0.93 -28.34
C LEU A 193 -3.35 -1.28 -26.91
N ASN A 194 -4.55 -1.81 -26.74
CA ASN A 194 -5.08 -2.21 -25.43
C ASN A 194 -4.21 -3.29 -24.76
N GLU A 195 -3.70 -4.24 -25.54
CA GLU A 195 -2.81 -5.29 -25.04
C GLU A 195 -1.45 -4.71 -24.64
N ALA A 196 -0.89 -3.80 -25.45
CA ALA A 196 0.36 -3.11 -25.15
C ALA A 196 0.24 -2.27 -23.85
N GLN A 197 -0.88 -1.56 -23.69
CA GLN A 197 -1.17 -0.81 -22.45
C GLN A 197 -1.29 -1.74 -21.24
N ALA A 198 -2.03 -2.83 -21.37
CA ALA A 198 -2.17 -3.83 -20.30
C ALA A 198 -0.82 -4.41 -19.88
N LEU A 199 0.07 -4.70 -20.83
CA LEU A 199 1.42 -5.21 -20.56
C LEU A 199 2.29 -4.19 -19.81
N GLN A 200 2.26 -2.91 -20.18
CA GLN A 200 3.00 -1.87 -19.47
C GLN A 200 2.47 -1.71 -18.02
N ILE A 201 1.15 -1.68 -17.86
CA ILE A 201 0.52 -1.57 -16.55
C ILE A 201 0.87 -2.78 -15.66
N LEU A 202 0.77 -3.99 -16.21
CA LEU A 202 1.13 -5.20 -15.48
C LEU A 202 2.61 -5.18 -15.05
N SER A 203 3.52 -4.78 -15.94
CA SER A 203 4.94 -4.62 -15.63
C SER A 203 5.16 -3.60 -14.50
N PHE A 204 4.48 -2.45 -14.56
CA PHE A 204 4.56 -1.42 -13.54
C PHE A 204 4.04 -1.90 -12.18
N LEU A 205 2.92 -2.62 -12.15
CA LEU A 205 2.29 -3.10 -10.91
C LEU A 205 2.96 -4.37 -10.35
N SER A 206 3.74 -5.11 -11.15
CA SER A 206 4.27 -6.42 -10.79
C SER A 206 4.91 -6.52 -9.38
N PRO A 207 5.63 -5.50 -8.85
CA PRO A 207 6.23 -5.59 -7.52
C PRO A 207 5.23 -5.60 -6.35
N VAL A 208 3.99 -5.16 -6.60
CA VAL A 208 2.93 -5.04 -5.58
C VAL A 208 1.75 -5.98 -5.82
N ILE A 209 1.78 -6.77 -6.88
CA ILE A 209 0.75 -7.79 -7.13
C ILE A 209 1.00 -8.95 -6.15
N PRO A 210 0.00 -9.35 -5.33
CA PRO A 210 0.11 -10.50 -4.46
C PRO A 210 0.40 -11.79 -5.23
N GLU A 211 1.08 -12.73 -4.59
CA GLU A 211 1.39 -14.02 -5.21
C GLU A 211 0.12 -14.73 -5.70
N GLY A 212 0.18 -15.25 -6.93
CA GLY A 212 -0.93 -15.99 -7.55
C GLY A 212 -2.04 -15.14 -8.15
N ARG A 213 -2.02 -13.80 -8.00
CA ARG A 213 -3.07 -12.91 -8.57
C ARG A 213 -2.71 -12.25 -9.90
N GLN A 214 -1.54 -12.54 -10.48
CA GLN A 214 -1.09 -11.92 -11.74
C GLN A 214 -2.05 -12.17 -12.90
N GLU A 215 -2.56 -13.39 -13.04
CA GLU A 215 -3.49 -13.75 -14.10
C GLU A 215 -4.84 -13.03 -13.94
N GLU A 216 -5.34 -12.93 -12.72
CA GLU A 216 -6.55 -12.17 -12.39
C GLU A 216 -6.42 -10.71 -12.80
N ILE A 217 -5.33 -10.05 -12.39
CA ILE A 217 -5.05 -8.64 -12.71
C ILE A 217 -4.89 -8.44 -14.22
N MET A 218 -4.18 -9.34 -14.90
CA MET A 218 -4.05 -9.27 -16.37
C MET A 218 -5.40 -9.36 -17.07
N ASN A 219 -6.26 -10.31 -16.66
CA ASN A 219 -7.60 -10.48 -17.22
C ASN A 219 -8.47 -9.24 -16.98
N LEU A 220 -8.33 -8.63 -15.80
CA LEU A 220 -9.03 -7.41 -15.43
C LEU A 220 -8.59 -6.23 -16.28
N LEU A 221 -7.29 -6.03 -16.48
CA LEU A 221 -6.74 -4.98 -17.32
C LEU A 221 -7.17 -5.13 -18.79
N SER A 222 -7.12 -6.34 -19.32
CA SER A 222 -7.50 -6.61 -20.71
C SER A 222 -8.99 -6.35 -21.03
N LYS A 223 -9.85 -6.35 -20.00
CA LYS A 223 -11.29 -6.11 -20.14
C LYS A 223 -11.69 -4.64 -19.95
N ASN A 224 -10.86 -3.87 -19.23
CA ASN A 224 -11.21 -2.53 -18.75
C ASN A 224 -10.37 -1.41 -19.39
N LEU A 225 -9.42 -1.73 -20.26
CA LEU A 225 -8.67 -0.82 -21.12
C LEU A 225 -9.22 -0.89 -22.56
#